data_c205fef24d076782f692968d87ddbe56
#
_entry.id   c205fef24d076782f692968d87ddbe56
#
_cell.length_a   1.000
_cell.length_b   1.000
_cell.length_c   1.000
_cell.angle_alpha   90.00
_cell.angle_beta   90.00
_cell.angle_gamma   90.00
#
_symmetry.space_group_name_H-M   'P 1'
#
loop_
_entity.id
_entity.type
_entity.pdbx_description
1 polymer ?
#
loop_
_entity_poly.entity_id
_entity_poly.type
_entity_poly.pdbx_seq_one_letter_code
_entity_poly.pdbx_strand_id
1 'polypeptide(L)'
;MAYIYKNPKLISSPKGKVEVIEVLYDGADDPAYSLALMKWEGQTKLGIRWNIAEAEWDDAKKQNGQAECIGNPQSRGHSTWFVLPDDSVFYNIIKEASDKIYSKI
;
A
#
# COMPACT_ATOMS: atom_id res chain seq x y z
N MET A 1 -3.50 17.00 -13.66
CA MET A 1 -2.75 16.88 -12.46
C MET A 1 -2.53 15.49 -12.08
N ALA A 2 -1.32 15.10 -12.03
CA ALA A 2 -1.03 13.71 -11.84
C ALA A 2 -0.07 13.53 -10.68
N TYR A 3 -0.60 12.98 -9.60
CA TYR A 3 0.27 12.47 -8.56
C TYR A 3 1.10 11.33 -9.13
N ILE A 4 2.39 11.32 -8.87
CA ILE A 4 3.24 10.19 -9.18
C ILE A 4 3.71 9.53 -7.90
N TYR A 5 3.83 8.24 -7.92
CA TYR A 5 4.27 7.47 -6.76
C TYR A 5 5.10 6.28 -7.25
N LYS A 6 5.89 5.73 -6.34
CA LYS A 6 6.77 4.63 -6.69
C LYS A 6 5.96 3.41 -7.12
N ASN A 7 6.42 2.76 -8.20
CA ASN A 7 5.80 1.53 -8.65
C ASN A 7 5.79 0.51 -7.50
N PRO A 8 4.63 0.02 -7.07
CA PRO A 8 4.55 -0.91 -5.95
C PRO A 8 5.46 -2.12 -6.08
N LYS A 9 5.65 -2.61 -7.30
CA LYS A 9 6.51 -3.76 -7.54
C LYS A 9 7.97 -3.51 -7.12
N LEU A 10 8.38 -2.25 -7.09
CA LEU A 10 9.76 -1.87 -6.77
C LEU A 10 9.95 -1.50 -5.30
N ILE A 11 8.89 -1.55 -4.49
CA ILE A 11 8.98 -1.23 -3.07
C ILE A 11 9.39 -2.49 -2.31
N SER A 12 10.67 -2.56 -1.96
CA SER A 12 11.26 -3.73 -1.30
C SER A 12 11.93 -3.39 0.04
N SER A 13 11.53 -2.30 0.65
CA SER A 13 12.06 -1.91 1.96
C SER A 13 11.22 -2.52 3.09
N PRO A 14 11.82 -3.04 4.18
CA PRO A 14 13.26 -3.09 4.42
C PRO A 14 13.96 -4.10 3.53
N LYS A 15 15.09 -3.68 3.03
CA LYS A 15 15.87 -4.47 2.09
C LYS A 15 16.26 -5.81 2.69
N GLY A 16 16.06 -6.86 1.89
CA GLY A 16 16.36 -8.23 2.31
C GLY A 16 15.26 -8.90 3.11
N LYS A 17 14.20 -8.17 3.48
CA LYS A 17 13.07 -8.73 4.24
C LYS A 17 11.80 -8.80 3.43
N VAL A 18 11.63 -7.91 2.47
CA VAL A 18 10.45 -7.84 1.63
C VAL A 18 10.83 -8.10 0.18
N GLU A 19 10.11 -9.02 -0.44
CA GLU A 19 10.20 -9.24 -1.88
C GLU A 19 8.78 -9.28 -2.42
N VAL A 20 8.44 -8.35 -3.30
CA VAL A 20 7.11 -8.30 -3.92
C VAL A 20 7.01 -9.43 -4.94
N ILE A 21 6.03 -10.30 -4.76
CA ILE A 21 5.79 -11.43 -5.66
C ILE A 21 4.84 -11.02 -6.78
N GLU A 22 3.73 -10.40 -6.39
CA GLU A 22 2.69 -10.03 -7.35
C GLU A 22 1.93 -8.82 -6.84
N VAL A 23 1.81 -7.79 -7.66
CA VAL A 23 0.98 -6.63 -7.35
C VAL A 23 -0.45 -6.98 -7.72
N LEU A 24 -1.33 -6.98 -6.73
CA LEU A 24 -2.75 -7.29 -6.93
C LEU A 24 -3.53 -6.05 -7.34
N TYR A 25 -3.13 -4.89 -6.84
CA TYR A 25 -3.72 -3.61 -7.20
C TYR A 25 -2.65 -2.53 -7.08
N ASP A 26 -2.42 -1.78 -8.15
CA ASP A 26 -1.34 -0.81 -8.22
C ASP A 26 -1.78 0.64 -8.09
N GLY A 27 -3.08 0.88 -7.89
CA GLY A 27 -3.62 2.23 -7.83
C GLY A 27 -4.11 2.75 -9.17
N ALA A 28 -4.31 1.89 -10.17
CA ALA A 28 -4.72 2.33 -11.50
C ALA A 28 -6.07 3.04 -11.51
N ASP A 29 -7.04 2.52 -10.74
CA ASP A 29 -8.37 3.13 -10.65
C ASP A 29 -8.51 4.08 -9.47
N ASP A 30 -7.77 3.82 -8.40
CA ASP A 30 -7.73 4.67 -7.22
C ASP A 30 -6.27 4.79 -6.79
N PRO A 31 -5.60 5.89 -7.11
CA PRO A 31 -4.16 6.02 -6.85
C PRO A 31 -3.80 6.04 -5.36
N ALA A 32 -4.79 6.12 -4.48
CA ALA A 32 -4.52 6.26 -3.05
C ALA A 32 -3.81 5.06 -2.45
N TYR A 33 -4.06 3.83 -2.94
CA TYR A 33 -3.51 2.64 -2.28
C TYR A 33 -3.08 1.56 -3.25
N SER A 34 -2.28 0.62 -2.73
CA SER A 34 -1.84 -0.57 -3.46
C SER A 34 -1.90 -1.79 -2.56
N LEU A 35 -2.10 -2.96 -3.17
CA LEU A 35 -2.11 -4.26 -2.52
C LEU A 35 -1.16 -5.19 -3.27
N ALA A 36 -0.42 -6.00 -2.54
CA ALA A 36 0.50 -6.94 -3.16
C ALA A 36 0.69 -8.19 -2.33
N LEU A 37 0.96 -9.30 -3.01
CA LEU A 37 1.49 -10.48 -2.36
C LEU A 37 3.00 -10.33 -2.29
N MET A 38 3.58 -10.71 -1.17
CA MET A 38 5.01 -10.55 -0.96
C MET A 38 5.56 -11.66 -0.08
N LYS A 39 6.87 -11.87 -0.18
CA LYS A 39 7.58 -12.69 0.78
C LYS A 39 8.09 -11.80 1.90
N TRP A 40 7.75 -12.17 3.11
CA TRP A 40 8.22 -11.53 4.32
C TRP A 40 8.85 -12.62 5.18
N GLU A 41 10.16 -12.53 5.37
CA GLU A 41 10.91 -13.52 6.15
C GLU A 41 10.62 -14.97 5.69
N GLY A 42 10.58 -15.15 4.38
CA GLY A 42 10.36 -16.48 3.79
C GLY A 42 8.91 -16.95 3.70
N GLN A 43 7.96 -16.14 4.17
CA GLN A 43 6.53 -16.48 4.12
C GLN A 43 5.79 -15.56 3.17
N THR A 44 4.79 -16.11 2.49
CA THR A 44 3.92 -15.31 1.62
C THR A 44 2.91 -14.57 2.48
N LYS A 45 2.87 -13.25 2.33
CA LYS A 45 1.98 -12.35 3.08
C LYS A 45 1.31 -11.38 2.15
N LEU A 46 0.18 -10.83 2.60
CA LEU A 46 -0.47 -9.73 1.91
C LEU A 46 0.03 -8.43 2.51
N GLY A 47 0.42 -7.50 1.66
CA GLY A 47 0.81 -6.16 2.07
C GLY A 47 -0.13 -5.10 1.53
N ILE A 48 -0.29 -4.03 2.27
CA ILE A 48 -1.09 -2.88 1.87
C ILE A 48 -0.28 -1.61 2.14
N ARG A 49 -0.52 -0.59 1.31
CA ARG A 49 0.08 0.71 1.54
C ARG A 49 -0.78 1.82 0.94
N TRP A 50 -0.68 3.00 1.52
CA TRP A 50 -1.17 4.21 0.89
C TRP A 50 -0.07 4.72 -0.03
N ASN A 51 -0.37 4.89 -1.31
CA ASN A 51 0.59 5.42 -2.27
C ASN A 51 0.83 6.91 -2.05
N ILE A 52 -0.17 7.59 -1.52
CA ILE A 52 -0.15 9.02 -1.26
C ILE A 52 -0.52 9.22 0.20
N ALA A 53 0.36 9.84 0.97
CA ALA A 53 0.10 10.15 2.38
C ALA A 53 -0.82 11.37 2.49
N GLU A 54 -1.52 11.48 3.61
CA GLU A 54 -2.49 12.56 3.81
C GLU A 54 -1.90 13.94 3.55
N ALA A 55 -0.71 14.21 4.07
CA ALA A 55 -0.05 15.50 3.88
C ALA A 55 0.39 15.74 2.44
N GLU A 56 0.52 14.70 1.65
CA GLU A 56 0.99 14.82 0.27
C GLU A 56 -0.11 15.28 -0.69
N TRP A 57 -1.36 15.07 -0.32
CA TRP A 57 -2.48 15.49 -1.16
C TRP A 57 -2.49 17.01 -1.38
N ASP A 58 -2.05 17.78 -0.38
CA ASP A 58 -2.07 19.23 -0.44
C ASP A 58 -0.73 19.84 -0.84
N ASP A 59 0.27 19.02 -1.13
CA ASP A 59 1.58 19.48 -1.55
C ASP A 59 1.56 19.83 -3.05
N ALA A 60 1.79 21.09 -3.38
CA ALA A 60 1.70 21.58 -4.74
C ALA A 60 2.65 20.85 -5.70
N LYS A 61 3.85 20.51 -5.25
CA LYS A 61 4.81 19.81 -6.10
C LYS A 61 4.39 18.37 -6.37
N LYS A 62 3.70 17.76 -5.42
CA LYS A 62 3.21 16.39 -5.58
C LYS A 62 1.94 16.35 -6.43
N GLN A 63 1.08 17.37 -6.28
CA GLN A 63 -0.13 17.49 -7.07
C GLN A 63 0.15 17.59 -8.57
N ASN A 64 1.23 18.22 -8.94
CA ASN A 64 1.56 18.43 -10.36
C ASN A 64 2.63 17.48 -10.89
N GLY A 65 3.02 16.48 -10.09
CA GLY A 65 3.98 15.47 -10.54
C GLY A 65 5.44 15.92 -10.53
N GLN A 66 5.75 17.04 -9.90
CA GLN A 66 7.14 17.50 -9.80
C GLN A 66 7.92 16.73 -8.73
N ALA A 67 7.23 16.22 -7.72
CA ALA A 67 7.83 15.42 -6.67
C ALA A 67 7.06 14.12 -6.50
N GLU A 68 7.78 13.03 -6.30
CA GLU A 68 7.16 11.73 -6.10
C GLU A 68 6.55 11.60 -4.71
N CYS A 69 5.34 11.05 -4.63
CA CYS A 69 4.71 10.74 -3.36
C CYS A 69 5.37 9.51 -2.73
N ILE A 70 5.59 9.58 -1.43
CA ILE A 70 6.21 8.48 -0.68
C ILE A 70 5.13 7.56 -0.10
N GLY A 71 4.02 8.13 0.32
CA GLY A 71 2.90 7.39 0.91
C GLY A 71 3.17 6.92 2.33
N ASN A 72 2.39 5.95 2.76
CA ASN A 72 2.52 5.31 4.08
C ASN A 72 2.29 3.81 3.93
N PRO A 73 2.99 2.96 4.67
CA PRO A 73 4.03 3.32 5.63
C PRO A 73 5.32 3.74 4.95
N GLN A 74 6.13 4.48 5.69
CA GLN A 74 7.44 4.90 5.23
C GLN A 74 8.43 4.80 6.37
N SER A 75 9.70 4.65 6.01
CA SER A 75 10.80 4.62 6.97
C SER A 75 11.93 5.47 6.42
N ARG A 76 12.26 6.56 7.13
CA ARG A 76 13.33 7.47 6.74
C ARG A 76 13.18 7.98 5.30
N GLY A 77 11.95 8.28 4.90
CA GLY A 77 11.65 8.77 3.56
C GLY A 77 11.59 7.70 2.48
N HIS A 78 11.69 6.43 2.84
CA HIS A 78 11.56 5.32 1.90
C HIS A 78 10.20 4.65 2.04
N SER A 79 9.54 4.42 0.90
CA SER A 79 8.27 3.70 0.86
C SER A 79 8.44 2.27 1.36
N THR A 80 7.51 1.82 2.20
CA THR A 80 7.50 0.45 2.72
C THR A 80 6.10 -0.14 2.62
N TRP A 81 5.93 -1.37 3.10
CA TRP A 81 4.64 -2.06 3.12
C TRP A 81 4.18 -2.30 4.55
N PHE A 82 2.87 -2.24 4.76
CA PHE A 82 2.26 -2.73 5.97
C PHE A 82 1.91 -4.20 5.72
N VAL A 83 2.64 -5.10 6.36
CA VAL A 83 2.45 -6.55 6.15
C VAL A 83 1.35 -7.03 7.08
N LEU A 84 0.33 -7.66 6.51
CA LEU A 84 -0.86 -8.07 7.26
C LEU A 84 -0.70 -9.47 7.84
N PRO A 85 -1.42 -9.76 8.93
CA PRO A 85 -1.45 -11.12 9.47
C PRO A 85 -1.93 -12.12 8.42
N ASP A 86 -1.41 -13.34 8.49
CA ASP A 86 -1.74 -14.39 7.54
C ASP A 86 -2.50 -15.51 8.26
N ASP A 87 -3.75 -15.24 8.64
CA ASP A 87 -4.57 -16.25 9.27
C ASP A 87 -6.06 -16.04 8.94
N SER A 88 -6.81 -17.11 9.09
CA SER A 88 -8.23 -17.13 8.75
C SER A 88 -9.07 -16.22 9.67
N VAL A 89 -8.65 -16.05 10.91
CA VAL A 89 -9.37 -15.18 11.85
C VAL A 89 -9.31 -13.73 11.35
N PHE A 90 -8.10 -13.29 10.95
CA PHE A 90 -7.93 -11.92 10.44
C PHE A 90 -8.82 -11.69 9.20
N TYR A 91 -8.78 -12.60 8.24
CA TYR A 91 -9.55 -12.42 6.99
C TYR A 91 -11.05 -12.49 7.23
N ASN A 92 -11.51 -13.35 8.16
CA ASN A 92 -12.93 -13.40 8.51
C ASN A 92 -13.39 -12.10 9.16
N ILE A 93 -12.56 -11.49 10.02
CA ILE A 93 -12.89 -10.21 10.66
C ILE A 93 -12.95 -9.09 9.63
N ILE A 94 -12.03 -9.07 8.68
CA ILE A 94 -12.04 -8.07 7.59
C ILE A 94 -13.31 -8.19 6.77
N LYS A 95 -13.70 -9.42 6.44
CA LYS A 95 -14.94 -9.66 5.69
C LYS A 95 -16.15 -9.17 6.47
N GLU A 96 -16.21 -9.50 7.75
CA GLU A 96 -17.30 -9.07 8.62
C GLU A 96 -17.37 -7.55 8.71
N ALA A 97 -16.22 -6.89 8.86
CA ALA A 97 -16.15 -5.43 8.91
C ALA A 97 -16.64 -4.81 7.59
N SER A 98 -16.24 -5.40 6.47
CA SER A 98 -16.65 -4.94 5.15
C SER A 98 -18.18 -5.05 4.99
N ASP A 99 -18.75 -6.18 5.41
CA ASP A 99 -20.20 -6.38 5.36
C ASP A 99 -20.94 -5.35 6.20
N LYS A 100 -20.40 -5.01 7.38
CA LYS A 100 -21.02 -3.99 8.25
C LYS A 100 -20.96 -2.60 7.61
N ILE A 101 -19.85 -2.29 6.93
CA ILE A 101 -19.73 -0.99 6.26
C ILE A 101 -20.76 -0.86 5.15
N TYR A 102 -20.86 -1.89 4.31
CA TYR A 102 -21.77 -1.84 3.16
C TYR A 102 -23.24 -2.01 3.54
N SER A 103 -23.54 -2.70 4.64
CA SER A 103 -24.93 -2.88 5.06
C SER A 103 -25.57 -1.60 5.57
N LYS A 104 -24.79 -0.57 5.84
CA LYS A 104 -25.31 0.73 6.29
C LYS A 104 -25.71 1.66 5.16
N ILE A 105 -25.44 1.24 3.95
CA ILE A 105 -25.81 1.98 2.75
C ILE A 105 -27.21 1.54 2.28
#